data_8bc947498922028c64e741b4b442b14d
#
_entry.id   8bc947498922028c64e741b4b442b14d
#
_cell.length_a   1.000
_cell.length_b   1.000
_cell.length_c   1.000
_cell.angle_alpha   90.00
_cell.angle_beta   90.00
_cell.angle_gamma   90.00
#
_symmetry.space_group_name_H-M   'P 1'
#
loop_
_entity.id
_entity.type
_entity.pdbx_description
1 polymer ?
#
loop_
_entity_poly.entity_id
_entity_poly.type
_entity_poly.pdbx_seq_one_letter_code
_entity_poly.pdbx_strand_id
1 'polypeptide(L)'
;MRRLFSALVFLCAFPLMALAQEPTQHPIDKALDACIDKNGSTAGMVECTDQAYAAWDKELNRNYVELMRTVKPKQKEALRLSQLEWIKHRDLEFKFIDSMFDTFQGTMYIPMRIGARLDIIKQRALALRTHLEVYQDAAP
;
A
#
# COMPACT_ATOMS: atom_id res chain seq x y z
N MET A 1 -68.01 -19.14 27.27
CA MET A 1 -67.01 -18.03 27.36
C MET A 1 -65.63 -18.63 27.17
N ARG A 2 -65.12 -18.65 25.93
CA ARG A 2 -63.80 -19.20 25.59
C ARG A 2 -62.92 -18.02 25.24
N ARG A 3 -61.93 -17.71 26.09
CA ARG A 3 -60.92 -16.70 25.84
C ARG A 3 -59.77 -17.27 25.03
N LEU A 4 -59.64 -16.83 23.78
CA LEU A 4 -58.48 -17.14 22.90
C LEU A 4 -57.31 -16.23 23.31
N PHE A 5 -56.23 -16.83 23.84
CA PHE A 5 -54.94 -16.17 24.03
C PHE A 5 -54.16 -16.21 22.70
N SER A 6 -54.05 -15.05 22.07
CA SER A 6 -53.19 -14.89 20.87
C SER A 6 -51.76 -14.67 21.33
N ALA A 7 -50.90 -15.64 21.13
CA ALA A 7 -49.47 -15.53 21.39
C ALA A 7 -48.76 -14.79 20.24
N LEU A 8 -48.31 -13.58 20.52
CA LEU A 8 -47.54 -12.76 19.60
C LEU A 8 -46.08 -13.26 19.63
N VAL A 9 -45.64 -13.96 18.59
CA VAL A 9 -44.25 -14.37 18.42
C VAL A 9 -43.46 -13.19 17.87
N PHE A 10 -42.64 -12.58 18.73
CA PHE A 10 -41.70 -11.51 18.35
C PHE A 10 -40.47 -12.16 17.68
N LEU A 11 -40.40 -12.10 16.35
CA LEU A 11 -39.27 -12.55 15.59
C LEU A 11 -38.16 -11.48 15.68
N CYS A 12 -37.19 -11.66 16.59
CA CYS A 12 -35.98 -10.82 16.64
C CYS A 12 -35.11 -11.08 15.41
N ALA A 13 -35.20 -10.22 14.39
CA ALA A 13 -34.26 -10.18 13.31
C ALA A 13 -32.92 -9.64 13.84
N PHE A 14 -31.95 -10.52 14.10
CA PHE A 14 -30.56 -10.12 14.35
C PHE A 14 -29.97 -9.61 13.03
N PRO A 15 -29.47 -8.36 12.95
CA PRO A 15 -28.71 -7.94 11.78
C PRO A 15 -27.40 -8.74 11.74
N LEU A 16 -27.21 -9.45 10.64
CA LEU A 16 -25.93 -10.08 10.31
C LEU A 16 -24.91 -8.93 10.10
N MET A 17 -24.14 -8.60 11.14
CA MET A 17 -22.98 -7.73 10.99
C MET A 17 -21.97 -8.46 10.09
N ALA A 18 -21.90 -8.04 8.85
CA ALA A 18 -20.79 -8.42 7.98
C ALA A 18 -19.50 -7.95 8.66
N LEU A 19 -18.71 -8.88 9.17
CA LEU A 19 -17.35 -8.63 9.63
C LEU A 19 -16.56 -8.17 8.40
N ALA A 20 -16.42 -6.84 8.24
CA ALA A 20 -15.45 -6.29 7.31
C ALA A 20 -14.08 -6.83 7.73
N GLN A 21 -13.50 -7.74 6.93
CA GLN A 21 -12.13 -8.18 7.13
C GLN A 21 -11.24 -6.96 6.96
N GLU A 22 -10.58 -6.55 8.05
CA GLU A 22 -9.52 -5.54 7.99
C GLU A 22 -8.50 -5.97 6.92
N PRO A 23 -8.13 -5.07 6.00
CA PRO A 23 -7.16 -5.40 4.97
C PRO A 23 -5.87 -5.89 5.65
N THR A 24 -5.46 -7.11 5.35
CA THR A 24 -4.25 -7.69 5.96
C THR A 24 -3.05 -6.85 5.57
N GLN A 25 -2.38 -6.27 6.57
CA GLN A 25 -1.19 -5.45 6.38
C GLN A 25 -0.14 -6.20 5.57
N HIS A 26 0.47 -5.51 4.60
CA HIS A 26 1.49 -6.11 3.74
C HIS A 26 2.72 -6.60 4.55
N PRO A 27 3.36 -7.73 4.20
CA PRO A 27 4.51 -8.27 4.93
C PRO A 27 5.67 -7.28 5.10
N ILE A 28 5.94 -6.42 4.11
CA ILE A 28 6.96 -5.37 4.19
C ILE A 28 6.64 -4.36 5.29
N ASP A 29 5.37 -3.93 5.40
CA ASP A 29 4.95 -2.99 6.43
C ASP A 29 5.01 -3.63 7.82
N LYS A 30 4.61 -4.89 7.95
CA LYS A 30 4.77 -5.64 9.21
C LYS A 30 6.24 -5.74 9.65
N ALA A 31 7.13 -5.95 8.69
CA ALA A 31 8.57 -6.00 8.97
C ALA A 31 9.12 -4.63 9.39
N LEU A 32 8.64 -3.53 8.77
CA LEU A 32 8.97 -2.16 9.17
C LEU A 32 8.55 -1.89 10.61
N ASP A 33 7.29 -2.16 10.96
CA ASP A 33 6.76 -1.95 12.30
C ASP A 33 7.55 -2.75 13.33
N ALA A 34 7.78 -4.04 13.08
CA ALA A 34 8.55 -4.89 13.97
C ALA A 34 10.03 -4.47 14.12
N CYS A 35 10.60 -3.82 13.10
CA CYS A 35 11.95 -3.24 13.15
C CYS A 35 11.96 -2.00 14.06
N ILE A 36 11.01 -1.08 13.87
CA ILE A 36 10.88 0.15 14.65
C ILE A 36 10.60 -0.17 16.14
N ASP A 37 9.75 -1.16 16.41
CA ASP A 37 9.46 -1.60 17.78
C ASP A 37 10.71 -2.08 18.54
N LYS A 38 11.67 -2.67 17.82
CA LYS A 38 12.95 -3.11 18.41
C LYS A 38 13.96 -1.98 18.56
N ASN A 39 13.92 -0.98 17.69
CA ASN A 39 14.87 0.13 17.71
C ASN A 39 14.17 1.45 17.32
N GLY A 40 13.45 2.03 18.28
CA GLY A 40 12.74 3.30 18.13
C GLY A 40 13.61 4.55 18.22
N SER A 41 14.95 4.43 18.25
CA SER A 41 15.82 5.61 18.12
C SER A 41 15.70 6.24 16.72
N THR A 42 16.03 7.54 16.58
CA THR A 42 16.02 8.20 15.27
C THR A 42 16.86 7.43 14.25
N ALA A 43 18.05 6.99 14.62
CA ALA A 43 18.93 6.20 13.76
C ALA A 43 18.32 4.84 13.40
N GLY A 44 17.69 4.17 14.38
CA GLY A 44 16.99 2.91 14.15
C GLY A 44 15.78 3.07 13.23
N MET A 45 14.98 4.12 13.41
CA MET A 45 13.86 4.42 12.51
C MET A 45 14.33 4.69 11.08
N VAL A 46 15.46 5.42 10.90
CA VAL A 46 16.06 5.64 9.57
C VAL A 46 16.44 4.30 8.95
N GLU A 47 17.19 3.46 9.64
CA GLU A 47 17.62 2.16 9.14
C GLU A 47 16.42 1.26 8.76
N CYS A 48 15.40 1.18 9.63
CA CYS A 48 14.21 0.38 9.37
C CYS A 48 13.43 0.89 8.15
N THR A 49 13.31 2.22 8.00
CA THR A 49 12.60 2.83 6.87
C THR A 49 13.37 2.66 5.56
N ASP A 50 14.70 2.74 5.57
CA ASP A 50 15.54 2.47 4.40
C ASP A 50 15.44 0.99 3.95
N GLN A 51 15.39 0.05 4.90
CA GLN A 51 15.17 -1.37 4.59
C GLN A 51 13.79 -1.58 3.94
N ALA A 52 12.74 -0.95 4.47
CA ALA A 52 11.40 -1.02 3.91
C ALA A 52 11.32 -0.36 2.51
N TYR A 53 12.02 0.77 2.31
CA TYR A 53 12.12 1.43 1.03
C TYR A 53 12.74 0.50 -0.03
N ALA A 54 13.87 -0.13 0.29
CA ALA A 54 14.53 -1.07 -0.60
C ALA A 54 13.64 -2.29 -0.92
N ALA A 55 12.89 -2.79 0.07
CA ALA A 55 11.97 -3.91 -0.12
C ALA A 55 10.78 -3.53 -1.02
N TRP A 56 10.20 -2.34 -0.85
CA TRP A 56 9.12 -1.84 -1.70
C TRP A 56 9.59 -1.51 -3.12
N ASP A 57 10.80 -0.97 -3.30
CA ASP A 57 11.38 -0.75 -4.64
C ASP A 57 11.59 -2.08 -5.38
N LYS A 58 12.07 -3.11 -4.69
CA LYS A 58 12.17 -4.46 -5.24
C LYS A 58 10.81 -5.03 -5.63
N GLU A 59 9.79 -4.82 -4.80
CA GLU A 59 8.41 -5.25 -5.05
C GLU A 59 7.82 -4.53 -6.27
N LEU A 60 8.04 -3.21 -6.39
CA LEU A 60 7.66 -2.40 -7.55
C LEU A 60 8.26 -2.98 -8.85
N ASN A 61 9.57 -3.20 -8.85
CA ASN A 61 10.29 -3.71 -10.01
C ASN A 61 9.83 -5.12 -10.39
N ARG A 62 9.57 -5.99 -9.41
CA ARG A 62 9.01 -7.32 -9.62
C ARG A 62 7.65 -7.25 -10.31
N ASN A 63 6.73 -6.44 -9.79
CA ASN A 63 5.38 -6.30 -10.32
C ASN A 63 5.39 -5.70 -11.74
N TYR A 64 6.26 -4.72 -12.00
CA TYR A 64 6.44 -4.16 -13.34
C TYR A 64 6.92 -5.21 -14.35
N VAL A 65 7.96 -5.96 -14.01
CA VAL A 65 8.52 -7.00 -14.89
C VAL A 65 7.48 -8.09 -15.16
N GLU A 66 6.75 -8.52 -14.14
CA GLU A 66 5.72 -9.55 -14.29
C GLU A 66 4.57 -9.06 -15.17
N LEU A 67 4.08 -7.85 -14.93
CA LEU A 67 3.04 -7.23 -15.76
C LEU A 67 3.53 -7.07 -17.22
N MET A 68 4.77 -6.65 -17.44
CA MET A 68 5.37 -6.58 -18.77
C MET A 68 5.45 -7.93 -19.49
N ARG A 69 5.59 -9.03 -18.76
CA ARG A 69 5.58 -10.40 -19.34
C ARG A 69 4.16 -10.82 -19.72
N THR A 70 3.18 -10.45 -18.92
CA THR A 70 1.79 -10.94 -18.98
C THR A 70 0.97 -10.21 -20.05
N VAL A 71 1.10 -8.89 -20.17
CA VAL A 71 0.27 -8.08 -21.09
C VAL A 71 0.65 -8.23 -22.57
N LYS A 72 -0.30 -7.94 -23.48
CA LYS A 72 -0.09 -7.98 -24.93
C LYS A 72 0.81 -6.84 -25.43
N PRO A 73 1.39 -6.92 -26.64
CA PRO A 73 2.38 -5.94 -27.14
C PRO A 73 1.94 -4.47 -27.06
N LYS A 74 0.67 -4.17 -27.41
CA LYS A 74 0.14 -2.79 -27.33
C LYS A 74 0.12 -2.27 -25.88
N GLN A 75 -0.26 -3.10 -24.93
CA GLN A 75 -0.27 -2.75 -23.51
C GLN A 75 1.15 -2.64 -22.94
N LYS A 76 2.12 -3.44 -23.43
CA LYS A 76 3.53 -3.32 -23.01
C LYS A 76 4.07 -1.92 -23.30
N GLU A 77 3.82 -1.38 -24.49
CA GLU A 77 4.29 -0.03 -24.84
C GLU A 77 3.61 1.03 -23.96
N ALA A 78 2.29 0.93 -23.75
CA ALA A 78 1.57 1.84 -22.88
C ALA A 78 2.09 1.77 -21.41
N LEU A 79 2.35 0.57 -20.90
CA LEU A 79 2.90 0.37 -19.56
C LEU A 79 4.32 0.97 -19.44
N ARG A 80 5.16 0.76 -20.46
CA ARG A 80 6.52 1.32 -20.51
C ARG A 80 6.49 2.85 -20.46
N LEU A 81 5.64 3.48 -21.27
CA LEU A 81 5.49 4.94 -21.27
C LEU A 81 4.96 5.44 -19.92
N SER A 82 3.93 4.79 -19.37
CA SER A 82 3.41 5.11 -18.04
C SER A 82 4.49 5.02 -16.95
N GLN A 83 5.38 4.02 -17.01
CA GLN A 83 6.45 3.88 -16.03
C GLN A 83 7.51 4.99 -16.20
N LEU A 84 7.84 5.37 -17.41
CA LEU A 84 8.78 6.48 -17.65
C LEU A 84 8.26 7.82 -17.12
N GLU A 85 6.99 8.12 -17.36
CA GLU A 85 6.40 9.37 -16.85
C GLU A 85 6.24 9.33 -15.32
N TRP A 86 5.91 8.16 -14.75
CA TRP A 86 5.89 8.00 -13.30
C TRP A 86 7.27 8.21 -12.66
N ILE A 87 8.36 7.75 -13.26
CA ILE A 87 9.72 8.00 -12.77
C ILE A 87 10.01 9.51 -12.71
N LYS A 88 9.65 10.26 -13.75
CA LYS A 88 9.81 11.72 -13.77
C LYS A 88 8.99 12.38 -12.66
N HIS A 89 7.72 11.97 -12.51
CA HIS A 89 6.86 12.46 -11.45
C HIS A 89 7.45 12.16 -10.06
N ARG A 90 7.86 10.92 -9.79
CA ARG A 90 8.52 10.50 -8.55
C ARG A 90 9.72 11.40 -8.22
N ASP A 91 10.58 11.66 -9.21
CA ASP A 91 11.79 12.46 -9.00
C ASP A 91 11.47 13.93 -8.66
N LEU A 92 10.37 14.47 -9.19
CA LEU A 92 9.86 15.79 -8.82
C LEU A 92 9.25 15.80 -7.41
N GLU A 93 8.47 14.78 -7.06
CA GLU A 93 7.94 14.61 -5.71
C GLU A 93 9.05 14.49 -4.66
N PHE A 94 10.11 13.75 -4.95
CA PHE A 94 11.26 13.63 -4.06
C PHE A 94 11.94 14.99 -3.83
N LYS A 95 12.10 15.81 -4.88
CA LYS A 95 12.64 17.18 -4.75
C LYS A 95 11.73 18.06 -3.92
N PHE A 96 10.40 17.95 -4.10
CA PHE A 96 9.45 18.70 -3.31
C PHE A 96 9.50 18.29 -1.83
N ILE A 97 9.49 16.98 -1.54
CA ILE A 97 9.63 16.41 -0.19
C ILE A 97 10.90 16.95 0.47
N ASP A 98 12.04 16.90 -0.22
CA ASP A 98 13.30 17.42 0.32
C ASP A 98 13.21 18.88 0.65
N SER A 99 12.73 19.70 -0.29
CA SER A 99 12.57 21.15 -0.10
C SER A 99 11.66 21.47 1.08
N MET A 100 10.59 20.71 1.28
CA MET A 100 9.68 20.86 2.41
C MET A 100 10.36 20.51 3.74
N PHE A 101 11.01 19.35 3.82
CA PHE A 101 11.65 18.88 5.05
C PHE A 101 12.91 19.66 5.41
N ASP A 102 13.61 20.29 4.45
CA ASP A 102 14.77 21.15 4.71
C ASP A 102 14.41 22.41 5.51
N THR A 103 13.11 22.77 5.57
CA THR A 103 12.63 23.88 6.39
C THR A 103 12.36 23.50 7.85
N PHE A 104 12.34 22.20 8.18
CA PHE A 104 12.03 21.71 9.52
C PHE A 104 13.28 21.49 10.35
N GLN A 105 13.17 21.78 11.66
CA GLN A 105 14.27 21.58 12.61
C GLN A 105 13.97 20.42 13.54
N GLY A 106 14.98 19.58 13.76
CA GLY A 106 14.89 18.43 14.66
C GLY A 106 15.07 17.10 13.95
N THR A 107 15.68 16.17 14.66
CA THR A 107 16.09 14.86 14.12
C THR A 107 14.91 13.96 13.77
N MET A 108 13.74 14.17 14.37
CA MET A 108 12.52 13.40 14.08
C MET A 108 12.07 13.51 12.61
N TYR A 109 12.39 14.61 11.93
CA TYR A 109 12.00 14.82 10.54
C TYR A 109 12.84 14.02 9.54
N ILE A 110 13.98 13.47 9.96
CA ILE A 110 14.83 12.63 9.11
C ILE A 110 14.11 11.33 8.68
N PRO A 111 13.64 10.46 9.61
CA PRO A 111 12.88 9.28 9.23
C PRO A 111 11.55 9.62 8.55
N MET A 112 10.88 10.72 8.91
CA MET A 112 9.64 11.15 8.26
C MET A 112 9.84 11.49 6.78
N ARG A 113 10.96 12.16 6.42
CA ARG A 113 11.31 12.44 5.02
C ARG A 113 11.51 11.16 4.21
N ILE A 114 12.20 10.17 4.78
CA ILE A 114 12.42 8.87 4.13
C ILE A 114 11.08 8.14 3.98
N GLY A 115 10.23 8.16 5.01
CA GLY A 115 8.89 7.59 4.99
C GLY A 115 8.00 8.18 3.88
N ALA A 116 8.01 9.51 3.71
CA ALA A 116 7.26 10.18 2.65
C ALA A 116 7.70 9.71 1.24
N ARG A 117 8.99 9.50 1.02
CA ARG A 117 9.50 8.93 -0.24
C ARG A 117 9.14 7.46 -0.41
N LEU A 118 9.21 6.68 0.67
CA LEU A 118 8.81 5.28 0.70
C LEU A 118 7.35 5.12 0.26
N ASP A 119 6.45 5.97 0.73
CA ASP A 119 5.03 5.90 0.39
C ASP A 119 4.77 6.05 -1.12
N ILE A 120 5.52 6.90 -1.81
CA ILE A 120 5.42 7.06 -3.28
C ILE A 120 5.81 5.75 -3.99
N ILE A 121 6.89 5.10 -3.56
CA ILE A 121 7.34 3.82 -4.11
C ILE A 121 6.30 2.72 -3.84
N LYS A 122 5.84 2.63 -2.59
CA LYS A 122 4.82 1.66 -2.16
C LYS A 122 3.53 1.78 -2.96
N GLN A 123 3.00 2.99 -3.12
CA GLN A 123 1.79 3.23 -3.90
C GLN A 123 1.93 2.74 -5.35
N ARG A 124 3.09 2.97 -5.98
CA ARG A 124 3.34 2.46 -7.34
C ARG A 124 3.43 0.94 -7.38
N ALA A 125 4.10 0.34 -6.42
CA ALA A 125 4.20 -1.12 -6.31
C ALA A 125 2.83 -1.78 -6.21
N LEU A 126 1.97 -1.24 -5.34
CA LEU A 126 0.60 -1.72 -5.15
C LEU A 126 -0.28 -1.50 -6.39
N ALA A 127 -0.19 -0.35 -7.06
CA ALA A 127 -0.92 -0.09 -8.29
C ALA A 127 -0.54 -1.08 -9.40
N LEU A 128 0.75 -1.36 -9.59
CA LEU A 128 1.22 -2.35 -10.58
C LEU A 128 0.74 -3.77 -10.23
N ARG A 129 0.73 -4.13 -8.95
CA ARG A 129 0.20 -5.40 -8.48
C ARG A 129 -1.29 -5.54 -8.78
N THR A 130 -2.09 -4.51 -8.46
CA THR A 130 -3.53 -4.50 -8.77
C THR A 130 -3.78 -4.67 -10.28
N HIS A 131 -3.01 -3.99 -11.13
CA HIS A 131 -3.14 -4.16 -12.58
C HIS A 131 -2.79 -5.58 -13.03
N LEU A 132 -1.78 -6.20 -12.43
CA LEU A 132 -1.41 -7.59 -12.72
C LEU A 132 -2.53 -8.57 -12.33
N GLU A 133 -3.08 -8.42 -11.13
CA GLU A 133 -4.19 -9.24 -10.61
C GLU A 133 -5.42 -9.11 -11.53
N VAL A 134 -5.86 -7.89 -11.83
CA VAL A 134 -7.01 -7.65 -12.74
C VAL A 134 -6.77 -8.26 -14.12
N TYR A 135 -5.54 -8.16 -14.66
CA TYR A 135 -5.24 -8.71 -15.98
C TYR A 135 -5.22 -10.24 -15.99
N GLN A 136 -4.74 -10.87 -14.91
CA GLN A 136 -4.72 -12.32 -14.74
C GLN A 136 -6.15 -12.88 -14.57
N ASP A 137 -6.99 -12.21 -13.79
CA ASP A 137 -8.38 -12.62 -13.56
C ASP A 137 -9.27 -12.44 -14.80
N ALA A 138 -8.96 -11.46 -15.65
CA ALA A 138 -9.70 -11.20 -16.89
C ALA A 138 -9.18 -12.00 -18.11
N ALA A 139 -8.04 -12.68 -18.00
CA ALA A 139 -7.48 -13.48 -19.07
C ALA A 139 -8.31 -14.76 -19.28
N PRO A 140 -8.77 -15.05 -20.52
CA PRO A 140 -9.56 -16.24 -20.80
C PRO A 140 -8.75 -17.52 -20.66
#